data_2fcc7df458686d7831b3bfc735e9f6d1
#
_entry.id   2fcc7df458686d7831b3bfc735e9f6d1
#
_cell.length_a   1.000
_cell.length_b   1.000
_cell.length_c   1.000
_cell.angle_alpha   90.00
_cell.angle_beta   90.00
_cell.angle_gamma   90.00
#
_symmetry.space_group_name_H-M   'P 1'
#
loop_
_entity.id
_entity.type
_entity.pdbx_description
1 polymer ?
#
loop_
_entity_poly.entity_id
_entity_poly.type
_entity_poly.pdbx_seq_one_letter_code
_entity_poly.pdbx_strand_id
1 'polypeptide(L)'
;MQPGVSTEEVLHGQAAFYQQNDPPGVLTLLLGAGNAPFLVPGDFLYKLYVEGHVVGLKMNPANEYLGPMVEKGFQALISRGYLRVLYGGAEQGAYLSNHPEVDELHMTGSHHTYEAIVFGPGEQGKQRKAANNPILTKRFTSELGNITPVIVVPGDWSAADVRAQALKIATWLVYNSGFACPTPRLIVQWGKWHLREALNQAIGEVFASVSCRNAYYPGSHAIHEQFITAHPEAKQYGGEPEGHLPWTFIPGVDPKNSGDIVFQTEPFCSLISETAIEGDTVAEFLSNAVSFLNENVWGTLAASIVVHPRSMRDPEVKNGVEQAVADLQYGIISINQYAAISYSTGTTTWGSYPGNDPSDIQSGQGVTNNYLMFAQPQKSVLWTPFSIPFDPFSALNKRAAEFGKKAAGLKTKQSFWKIPGIYWSVLRS
;
A
#
# COMPACT_ATOMS: atom_id res chain seq x y z
N MET A 1 17.63 -8.64 5.01
CA MET A 1 18.46 -8.33 6.20
C MET A 1 19.52 -7.34 5.73
N GLN A 2 19.91 -6.41 6.57
CA GLN A 2 21.05 -5.56 6.25
C GLN A 2 22.30 -6.42 6.08
N PRO A 3 23.24 -6.03 5.21
CA PRO A 3 24.53 -6.72 5.10
C PRO A 3 25.21 -6.83 6.47
N GLY A 4 25.66 -8.03 6.84
CA GLY A 4 26.33 -8.29 8.10
C GLY A 4 25.42 -8.74 9.27
N VAL A 5 24.10 -8.69 9.14
CA VAL A 5 23.18 -9.20 10.17
C VAL A 5 22.98 -10.70 9.99
N SER A 6 23.30 -11.47 11.01
CA SER A 6 23.12 -12.92 11.01
C SER A 6 21.69 -13.35 11.32
N THR A 7 21.31 -14.57 10.92
CA THR A 7 20.01 -15.14 11.27
C THR A 7 19.85 -15.27 12.79
N GLU A 8 20.92 -15.53 13.51
CA GLU A 8 20.92 -15.65 14.97
C GLU A 8 20.57 -14.32 15.64
N GLU A 9 21.18 -13.21 15.20
CA GLU A 9 20.83 -11.86 15.67
C GLU A 9 19.38 -11.48 15.40
N VAL A 10 18.86 -11.86 14.23
CA VAL A 10 17.44 -11.63 13.91
C VAL A 10 16.52 -12.41 14.86
N LEU A 11 16.82 -13.67 15.12
CA LEU A 11 16.01 -14.51 16.03
C LEU A 11 16.11 -14.04 17.48
N HIS A 12 17.30 -13.67 17.95
CA HIS A 12 17.49 -13.11 19.29
C HIS A 12 16.80 -11.76 19.48
N GLY A 13 16.67 -10.95 18.43
CA GLY A 13 15.98 -9.66 18.46
C GLY A 13 14.46 -9.74 18.41
N GLN A 14 13.85 -10.94 18.20
CA GLN A 14 12.40 -11.08 18.14
C GLN A 14 11.74 -10.86 19.49
N ALA A 15 10.50 -10.39 19.48
CA ALA A 15 9.65 -10.24 20.67
C ALA A 15 10.30 -9.40 21.79
N ALA A 16 10.97 -8.32 21.43
CA ALA A 16 11.75 -7.48 22.34
C ALA A 16 10.95 -6.99 23.57
N PHE A 17 9.64 -6.70 23.39
CA PHE A 17 8.77 -6.34 24.51
C PHE A 17 8.72 -7.45 25.57
N TYR A 18 8.60 -8.69 25.17
CA TYR A 18 8.48 -9.85 26.08
C TYR A 18 9.80 -10.26 26.73
N GLN A 19 10.91 -9.65 26.32
CA GLN A 19 12.23 -9.83 26.95
C GLN A 19 12.50 -8.80 28.06
N GLN A 20 11.63 -7.83 28.27
CA GLN A 20 11.75 -6.82 29.33
C GLN A 20 11.22 -7.36 30.65
N ASN A 21 11.94 -7.08 31.75
CA ASN A 21 11.53 -7.54 33.09
C ASN A 21 10.35 -6.73 33.67
N ASP A 22 10.27 -5.44 33.38
CA ASP A 22 9.22 -4.54 33.88
C ASP A 22 8.97 -3.42 32.88
N PRO A 23 8.27 -3.73 31.75
CA PRO A 23 8.02 -2.74 30.73
C PRO A 23 7.04 -1.68 31.24
N PRO A 24 7.23 -0.40 30.91
CA PRO A 24 6.31 0.66 31.29
C PRO A 24 4.94 0.44 30.62
N GLY A 25 3.87 0.83 31.34
CA GLY A 25 2.54 0.92 30.72
C GLY A 25 2.51 2.05 29.71
N VAL A 26 2.01 1.79 28.50
CA VAL A 26 1.92 2.78 27.40
C VAL A 26 0.49 2.84 26.88
N LEU A 27 -0.06 4.05 26.79
CA LEU A 27 -1.33 4.35 26.11
C LEU A 27 -1.06 4.87 24.70
N THR A 28 -1.39 4.07 23.69
CA THR A 28 -1.34 4.50 22.30
C THR A 28 -2.71 5.04 21.85
N LEU A 29 -2.73 6.26 21.33
CA LEU A 29 -3.83 6.75 20.52
C LEU A 29 -3.67 6.22 19.10
N LEU A 30 -4.59 5.36 18.66
CA LEU A 30 -4.67 4.88 17.31
C LEU A 30 -5.70 5.69 16.51
N LEU A 31 -5.25 6.41 15.48
CA LEU A 31 -6.09 7.08 14.49
C LEU A 31 -6.35 6.11 13.35
N GLY A 32 -7.53 5.48 13.34
CA GLY A 32 -7.83 4.37 12.46
C GLY A 32 -7.93 4.73 10.98
N ALA A 33 -7.62 3.79 10.10
CA ALA A 33 -7.76 3.90 8.66
C ALA A 33 -9.22 4.06 8.22
N GLY A 34 -9.46 4.85 7.17
CA GLY A 34 -10.81 5.09 6.62
C GLY A 34 -11.16 4.25 5.39
N ASN A 35 -10.17 3.65 4.74
CA ASN A 35 -10.31 3.02 3.41
C ASN A 35 -10.54 1.50 3.45
N ALA A 36 -10.11 0.82 4.50
CA ALA A 36 -10.24 -0.63 4.59
C ALA A 36 -10.53 -1.11 6.03
N PRO A 37 -11.62 -1.88 6.23
CA PRO A 37 -12.09 -2.24 7.58
C PRO A 37 -11.15 -3.16 8.35
N PHE A 38 -10.30 -3.94 7.67
CA PHE A 38 -9.39 -4.90 8.29
C PHE A 38 -8.10 -4.27 8.83
N LEU A 39 -7.75 -3.04 8.41
CA LEU A 39 -6.56 -2.33 8.88
C LEU A 39 -6.69 -1.96 10.35
N VAL A 40 -7.83 -1.45 10.76
CA VAL A 40 -8.09 -1.03 12.15
C VAL A 40 -7.82 -2.16 13.16
N PRO A 41 -8.39 -3.38 13.01
CA PRO A 41 -8.02 -4.49 13.89
C PRO A 41 -6.55 -4.90 13.78
N GLY A 42 -5.95 -4.86 12.60
CA GLY A 42 -4.54 -5.16 12.41
C GLY A 42 -3.65 -4.24 13.25
N ASP A 43 -3.91 -2.94 13.19
CA ASP A 43 -3.10 -1.94 13.88
C ASP A 43 -3.24 -2.01 15.40
N PHE A 44 -4.46 -2.09 15.96
CA PHE A 44 -4.56 -2.16 17.43
C PHE A 44 -4.11 -3.52 17.98
N LEU A 45 -4.28 -4.62 17.26
CA LEU A 45 -3.73 -5.92 17.68
C LEU A 45 -2.20 -5.91 17.66
N TYR A 46 -1.61 -5.23 16.67
CA TYR A 46 -0.16 -5.01 16.64
C TYR A 46 0.32 -4.25 17.89
N LYS A 47 -0.32 -3.13 18.23
CA LYS A 47 0.03 -2.34 19.41
C LYS A 47 -0.16 -3.13 20.71
N LEU A 48 -1.26 -3.87 20.84
CA LEU A 48 -1.55 -4.68 22.03
C LEU A 48 -0.57 -5.85 22.20
N TYR A 49 -0.31 -6.62 21.13
CA TYR A 49 0.39 -7.90 21.26
C TYR A 49 1.84 -7.87 20.84
N VAL A 50 2.27 -6.94 20.03
CA VAL A 50 3.68 -6.83 19.64
C VAL A 50 4.41 -5.78 20.48
N GLU A 51 3.78 -4.64 20.72
CA GLU A 51 4.37 -3.55 21.52
C GLU A 51 3.92 -3.54 23.00
N GLY A 52 2.87 -4.29 23.37
CA GLY A 52 2.40 -4.42 24.77
C GLY A 52 1.65 -3.19 25.28
N HIS A 53 1.08 -2.38 24.40
CA HIS A 53 0.40 -1.13 24.73
C HIS A 53 -1.10 -1.32 24.94
N VAL A 54 -1.74 -0.49 25.76
CA VAL A 54 -3.20 -0.30 25.72
C VAL A 54 -3.58 0.70 24.65
N VAL A 55 -4.78 0.58 24.07
CA VAL A 55 -5.13 1.34 22.87
C VAL A 55 -6.43 2.12 23.04
N GLY A 56 -6.36 3.43 22.79
CA GLY A 56 -7.52 4.27 22.49
C GLY A 56 -7.68 4.37 20.97
N LEU A 57 -8.61 3.61 20.40
CA LEU A 57 -8.92 3.61 18.97
C LEU A 57 -9.90 4.75 18.65
N LYS A 58 -9.48 5.76 17.92
CA LYS A 58 -10.36 6.77 17.33
C LYS A 58 -10.72 6.35 15.90
N MET A 59 -12.00 6.03 15.69
CA MET A 59 -12.50 5.62 14.37
C MET A 59 -12.35 6.76 13.35
N ASN A 60 -12.06 6.38 12.09
CA ASN A 60 -12.10 7.35 11.00
C ASN A 60 -13.55 7.69 10.64
N PRO A 61 -13.91 8.98 10.43
CA PRO A 61 -15.27 9.36 10.04
C PRO A 61 -15.80 8.65 8.78
N ALA A 62 -14.91 8.32 7.83
CA ALA A 62 -15.31 7.64 6.59
C ALA A 62 -15.85 6.21 6.82
N ASN A 63 -15.49 5.56 7.94
CA ASN A 63 -15.91 4.20 8.25
C ASN A 63 -16.32 4.00 9.73
N GLU A 64 -16.64 5.06 10.47
CA GLU A 64 -17.02 4.96 11.88
C GLU A 64 -18.26 4.10 12.14
N TYR A 65 -19.08 3.87 11.13
CA TYR A 65 -20.22 2.92 11.18
C TYR A 65 -19.79 1.48 11.51
N LEU A 66 -18.51 1.14 11.36
CA LEU A 66 -17.93 -0.14 11.76
C LEU A 66 -17.61 -0.22 13.26
N GLY A 67 -17.56 0.92 13.96
CA GLY A 67 -17.22 0.98 15.38
C GLY A 67 -18.02 0.02 16.25
N PRO A 68 -19.37 -0.04 16.18
CA PRO A 68 -20.17 -1.00 16.94
C PRO A 68 -19.83 -2.47 16.64
N MET A 69 -19.36 -2.79 15.43
CA MET A 69 -18.91 -4.14 15.08
C MET A 69 -17.57 -4.46 15.73
N VAL A 70 -16.65 -3.49 15.76
CA VAL A 70 -15.37 -3.60 16.47
C VAL A 70 -15.62 -3.78 17.96
N GLU A 71 -16.46 -2.97 18.58
CA GLU A 71 -16.84 -3.07 19.99
C GLU A 71 -17.37 -4.45 20.34
N LYS A 72 -18.31 -4.96 19.54
CA LYS A 72 -18.88 -6.29 19.73
C LYS A 72 -17.85 -7.41 19.52
N GLY A 73 -17.03 -7.30 18.47
CA GLY A 73 -16.04 -8.32 18.11
C GLY A 73 -14.90 -8.43 19.14
N PHE A 74 -14.52 -7.32 19.76
CA PHE A 74 -13.39 -7.21 20.68
C PHE A 74 -13.82 -6.88 22.12
N GLN A 75 -15.05 -7.21 22.49
CA GLN A 75 -15.60 -6.96 23.82
C GLN A 75 -14.71 -7.51 24.95
N ALA A 76 -14.03 -8.62 24.72
CA ALA A 76 -13.12 -9.21 25.70
C ALA A 76 -11.91 -8.30 26.05
N LEU A 77 -11.43 -7.51 25.09
CA LEU A 77 -10.38 -6.52 25.31
C LEU A 77 -10.94 -5.24 25.94
N ILE A 78 -12.11 -4.82 25.49
CA ILE A 78 -12.79 -3.61 25.98
C ILE A 78 -13.18 -3.76 27.45
N SER A 79 -13.76 -4.91 27.83
CA SER A 79 -14.17 -5.17 29.23
C SER A 79 -13.01 -5.20 30.21
N ARG A 80 -11.81 -5.50 29.74
CA ARG A 80 -10.57 -5.50 30.54
C ARG A 80 -9.80 -4.16 30.50
N GLY A 81 -10.29 -3.19 29.73
CA GLY A 81 -9.64 -1.87 29.62
C GLY A 81 -8.47 -1.80 28.64
N TYR A 82 -8.18 -2.85 27.89
CA TYR A 82 -7.06 -2.86 26.94
C TYR A 82 -7.36 -2.11 25.62
N LEU A 83 -8.64 -1.95 25.29
CA LEU A 83 -9.11 -1.23 24.11
C LEU A 83 -10.27 -0.31 24.49
N ARG A 84 -10.27 0.91 23.96
CA ARG A 84 -11.42 1.83 23.96
C ARG A 84 -11.67 2.30 22.54
N VAL A 85 -12.94 2.32 22.13
CA VAL A 85 -13.36 2.85 20.83
C VAL A 85 -13.91 4.25 21.02
N LEU A 86 -13.42 5.19 20.24
CA LEU A 86 -13.71 6.61 20.29
C LEU A 86 -14.20 7.07 18.91
N TYR A 87 -15.10 8.01 18.89
CA TYR A 87 -15.71 8.57 17.67
C TYR A 87 -15.45 10.07 17.55
N GLY A 88 -15.77 10.63 16.41
CA GLY A 88 -15.68 12.06 16.15
C GLY A 88 -14.75 12.45 15.01
N GLY A 89 -14.66 13.74 14.74
CA GLY A 89 -13.93 14.31 13.61
C GLY A 89 -12.49 14.72 13.94
N ALA A 90 -12.02 15.74 13.22
CA ALA A 90 -10.67 16.28 13.36
C ALA A 90 -10.43 16.95 14.72
N GLU A 91 -11.45 17.62 15.27
CA GLU A 91 -11.36 18.30 16.57
C GLU A 91 -11.07 17.30 17.69
N GLN A 92 -11.83 16.19 17.77
CA GLN A 92 -11.60 15.14 18.75
C GLN A 92 -10.25 14.47 18.54
N GLY A 93 -9.84 14.25 17.29
CA GLY A 93 -8.51 13.74 16.96
C GLY A 93 -7.40 14.64 17.46
N ALA A 94 -7.49 15.95 17.24
CA ALA A 94 -6.52 16.94 17.71
C ALA A 94 -6.46 17.02 19.25
N TYR A 95 -7.62 17.03 19.91
CA TYR A 95 -7.68 16.99 21.37
C TYR A 95 -6.97 15.77 21.96
N LEU A 96 -7.31 14.58 21.44
CA LEU A 96 -6.74 13.33 21.93
C LEU A 96 -5.24 13.23 21.65
N SER A 97 -4.77 13.70 20.48
CA SER A 97 -3.35 13.68 20.14
C SER A 97 -2.49 14.50 21.11
N ASN A 98 -3.04 15.58 21.63
CA ASN A 98 -2.36 16.45 22.60
C ASN A 98 -2.64 16.09 24.06
N HIS A 99 -3.51 15.09 24.33
CA HIS A 99 -3.89 14.76 25.70
C HIS A 99 -2.67 14.23 26.50
N PRO A 100 -2.41 14.71 27.73
CA PRO A 100 -1.22 14.34 28.49
C PRO A 100 -1.13 12.85 28.83
N GLU A 101 -2.26 12.16 29.00
CA GLU A 101 -2.32 10.72 29.28
C GLU A 101 -2.02 9.83 28.05
N VAL A 102 -1.93 10.39 26.87
CA VAL A 102 -1.53 9.66 25.66
C VAL A 102 -0.02 9.69 25.54
N ASP A 103 0.63 8.53 25.56
CA ASP A 103 2.08 8.43 25.51
C ASP A 103 2.62 8.46 24.08
N GLU A 104 1.92 7.78 23.15
CA GLU A 104 2.30 7.74 21.74
C GLU A 104 1.08 7.73 20.80
N LEU A 105 1.35 8.00 19.54
CA LEU A 105 0.35 7.92 18.47
C LEU A 105 0.71 6.86 17.43
N HIS A 106 -0.32 6.27 16.85
CA HIS A 106 -0.22 5.52 15.60
C HIS A 106 -1.33 5.94 14.65
N MET A 107 -1.02 6.03 13.35
CA MET A 107 -2.00 6.39 12.34
C MET A 107 -1.79 5.59 11.05
N THR A 108 -2.89 5.11 10.48
CA THR A 108 -2.97 4.74 9.07
C THR A 108 -3.82 5.78 8.36
N GLY A 109 -3.22 6.56 7.45
CA GLY A 109 -3.93 7.70 6.85
C GLY A 109 -3.10 8.52 5.86
N SER A 110 -3.38 9.82 5.75
CA SER A 110 -2.67 10.71 4.82
C SER A 110 -1.53 11.48 5.49
N HIS A 111 -0.46 11.76 4.74
CA HIS A 111 0.64 12.62 5.20
C HIS A 111 0.16 14.03 5.57
N HIS A 112 -0.88 14.56 4.91
CA HIS A 112 -1.47 15.85 5.29
C HIS A 112 -2.03 15.86 6.71
N THR A 113 -2.71 14.77 7.12
CA THR A 113 -3.22 14.64 8.48
C THR A 113 -2.07 14.49 9.48
N TYR A 114 -1.04 13.69 9.14
CA TYR A 114 0.17 13.58 9.95
C TYR A 114 0.83 14.94 10.17
N GLU A 115 1.07 15.69 9.11
CA GLU A 115 1.70 17.01 9.17
C GLU A 115 0.88 18.00 9.98
N ALA A 116 -0.46 18.00 9.83
CA ALA A 116 -1.34 18.83 10.62
C ALA A 116 -1.29 18.53 12.11
N ILE A 117 -1.08 17.28 12.51
CA ILE A 117 -0.91 16.86 13.90
C ILE A 117 0.47 17.23 14.41
N VAL A 118 1.52 16.98 13.62
CA VAL A 118 2.92 17.17 14.04
C VAL A 118 3.32 18.65 14.06
N PHE A 119 2.92 19.41 13.05
CA PHE A 119 3.35 20.81 12.88
C PHE A 119 2.24 21.84 13.09
N GLY A 120 0.98 21.38 13.17
CA GLY A 120 -0.21 22.22 13.20
C GLY A 120 -0.78 22.49 11.81
N PRO A 121 -2.05 22.94 11.74
CA PRO A 121 -2.75 23.19 10.49
C PRO A 121 -2.33 24.52 9.84
N GLY A 122 -2.61 24.65 8.53
CA GLY A 122 -2.51 25.89 7.77
C GLY A 122 -1.09 26.38 7.55
N GLU A 123 -0.93 27.67 7.26
CA GLU A 123 0.35 28.27 6.87
C GLU A 123 1.40 28.24 7.99
N GLN A 124 0.97 28.38 9.23
CA GLN A 124 1.89 28.25 10.38
C GLN A 124 2.46 26.84 10.50
N GLY A 125 1.65 25.81 10.20
CA GLY A 125 2.11 24.42 10.16
C GLY A 125 3.17 24.21 9.08
N LYS A 126 2.96 24.75 7.88
CA LYS A 126 3.94 24.68 6.79
C LYS A 126 5.27 25.36 7.17
N GLN A 127 5.22 26.54 7.82
CA GLN A 127 6.42 27.23 8.29
C GLN A 127 7.17 26.41 9.35
N ARG A 128 6.45 25.80 10.29
CA ARG A 128 7.06 24.91 11.30
C ARG A 128 7.68 23.67 10.65
N LYS A 129 7.00 23.06 9.67
CA LYS A 129 7.56 21.93 8.91
C LYS A 129 8.86 22.33 8.21
N ALA A 130 8.88 23.46 7.50
CA ALA A 130 10.06 23.97 6.82
C ALA A 130 11.23 24.27 7.78
N ALA A 131 10.92 24.67 9.02
CA ALA A 131 11.90 24.92 10.08
C ALA A 131 12.22 23.67 10.91
N ASN A 132 11.65 22.49 10.58
CA ASN A 132 11.71 21.26 11.37
C ASN A 132 11.44 21.50 12.88
N ASN A 133 10.37 22.26 13.17
CA ASN A 133 9.97 22.64 14.52
C ASN A 133 8.58 22.06 14.88
N PRO A 134 8.48 20.74 15.18
CA PRO A 134 7.23 20.07 15.50
C PRO A 134 6.62 20.58 16.81
N ILE A 135 5.29 20.63 16.87
CA ILE A 135 4.54 20.90 18.11
C ILE A 135 4.23 19.61 18.87
N LEU A 136 4.15 18.47 18.17
CA LEU A 136 4.00 17.16 18.78
C LEU A 136 5.38 16.52 18.95
N THR A 137 5.72 16.18 20.20
CA THR A 137 7.01 15.56 20.57
C THR A 137 6.88 14.10 20.97
N LYS A 138 5.65 13.57 21.03
CA LYS A 138 5.38 12.16 21.33
C LYS A 138 5.84 11.28 20.18
N ARG A 139 6.22 10.03 20.49
CA ARG A 139 6.46 9.04 19.44
C ARG A 139 5.20 8.89 18.57
N PHE A 140 5.37 9.01 17.26
CA PHE A 140 4.27 8.91 16.31
C PHE A 140 4.65 7.98 15.17
N THR A 141 4.19 6.73 15.23
CA THR A 141 4.34 5.77 14.15
C THR A 141 3.19 5.91 13.16
N SER A 142 3.47 5.75 11.87
CA SER A 142 2.45 5.97 10.84
C SER A 142 2.68 5.13 9.59
N GLU A 143 1.58 4.71 8.98
CA GLU A 143 1.51 4.15 7.64
C GLU A 143 0.70 5.12 6.77
N LEU A 144 1.33 5.66 5.74
CA LEU A 144 0.78 6.75 4.96
C LEU A 144 0.65 6.35 3.47
N GLY A 145 0.25 7.31 2.63
CA GLY A 145 0.09 7.12 1.20
C GLY A 145 1.39 6.77 0.47
N ASN A 146 1.27 6.36 -0.78
CA ASN A 146 2.40 5.94 -1.60
C ASN A 146 2.10 6.07 -3.10
N ILE A 147 3.07 6.51 -3.88
CA ILE A 147 3.07 6.26 -5.32
C ILE A 147 3.71 4.91 -5.52
N THR A 148 2.87 3.87 -5.60
CA THR A 148 3.32 2.49 -5.72
C THR A 148 3.77 2.21 -7.15
N PRO A 149 5.09 2.08 -7.43
CA PRO A 149 5.56 1.76 -8.76
C PRO A 149 5.41 0.27 -9.08
N VAL A 150 5.25 0.01 -10.38
CA VAL A 150 5.35 -1.32 -10.98
C VAL A 150 6.45 -1.29 -12.01
N ILE A 151 7.63 -1.82 -11.69
CA ILE A 151 8.72 -1.98 -12.65
C ILE A 151 8.41 -3.19 -13.52
N VAL A 152 8.30 -2.98 -14.84
CA VAL A 152 8.12 -4.06 -15.80
C VAL A 152 9.45 -4.40 -16.42
N VAL A 153 10.00 -5.56 -16.03
CA VAL A 153 11.27 -6.06 -16.58
C VAL A 153 11.04 -6.55 -18.01
N PRO A 154 11.73 -5.97 -19.00
CA PRO A 154 11.55 -6.33 -20.40
C PRO A 154 11.93 -7.78 -20.67
N GLY A 155 11.35 -8.37 -21.72
CA GLY A 155 11.63 -9.72 -22.15
C GLY A 155 10.77 -10.11 -23.34
N ASP A 156 11.00 -11.31 -23.87
CA ASP A 156 10.24 -11.89 -24.97
C ASP A 156 8.93 -12.49 -24.44
N TRP A 157 7.95 -11.62 -24.19
CA TRP A 157 6.63 -12.04 -23.77
C TRP A 157 5.77 -12.40 -24.98
N SER A 158 5.00 -13.46 -24.86
CA SER A 158 3.97 -13.77 -25.86
C SER A 158 2.81 -12.78 -25.75
N ALA A 159 1.99 -12.68 -26.79
CA ALA A 159 0.76 -11.88 -26.73
C ALA A 159 -0.19 -12.32 -25.61
N ALA A 160 -0.16 -13.60 -25.20
CA ALA A 160 -0.90 -14.11 -24.05
C ALA A 160 -0.32 -13.58 -22.73
N ASP A 161 1.01 -13.52 -22.60
CA ASP A 161 1.67 -12.96 -21.43
C ASP A 161 1.35 -11.46 -21.27
N VAL A 162 1.41 -10.70 -22.35
CA VAL A 162 1.05 -9.27 -22.35
C VAL A 162 -0.37 -9.08 -21.84
N ARG A 163 -1.35 -9.81 -22.40
CA ARG A 163 -2.75 -9.71 -21.94
C ARG A 163 -2.92 -10.14 -20.48
N ALA A 164 -2.24 -11.19 -20.05
CA ALA A 164 -2.32 -11.68 -18.68
C ALA A 164 -1.75 -10.65 -17.67
N GLN A 165 -0.60 -10.04 -17.99
CA GLN A 165 -0.01 -9.04 -17.10
C GLN A 165 -0.79 -7.72 -17.14
N ALA A 166 -1.33 -7.33 -18.29
CA ALA A 166 -2.23 -6.17 -18.39
C ALA A 166 -3.47 -6.35 -17.49
N LEU A 167 -4.13 -7.51 -17.56
CA LEU A 167 -5.26 -7.84 -16.69
C LEU A 167 -4.85 -7.80 -15.21
N LYS A 168 -3.68 -8.33 -14.88
CA LYS A 168 -3.16 -8.38 -13.51
C LYS A 168 -2.90 -6.98 -12.96
N ILE A 169 -2.19 -6.11 -13.69
CA ILE A 169 -1.90 -4.73 -13.28
C ILE A 169 -3.21 -3.92 -13.19
N ALA A 170 -4.10 -4.04 -14.16
CA ALA A 170 -5.41 -3.39 -14.10
C ALA A 170 -6.25 -3.87 -12.91
N THR A 171 -6.19 -5.17 -12.57
CA THR A 171 -6.85 -5.73 -11.38
C THR A 171 -6.36 -5.07 -10.10
N TRP A 172 -5.06 -4.81 -9.98
CA TRP A 172 -4.48 -4.17 -8.80
C TRP A 172 -4.96 -2.74 -8.61
N LEU A 173 -5.17 -1.98 -9.71
CA LEU A 173 -5.79 -0.66 -9.65
C LEU A 173 -7.27 -0.73 -9.27
N VAL A 174 -8.01 -1.64 -9.89
CA VAL A 174 -9.47 -1.78 -9.70
C VAL A 174 -9.84 -2.23 -8.29
N TYR A 175 -8.92 -2.90 -7.58
CA TYR A 175 -9.13 -3.32 -6.21
C TYR A 175 -9.48 -2.12 -5.32
N ASN A 176 -10.56 -2.26 -4.55
CA ASN A 176 -11.11 -1.20 -3.68
C ASN A 176 -11.32 0.16 -4.40
N SER A 177 -11.66 0.15 -5.69
CA SER A 177 -11.83 1.38 -6.52
C SER A 177 -10.57 2.27 -6.58
N GLY A 178 -9.39 1.71 -6.32
CA GLY A 178 -8.14 2.45 -6.21
C GLY A 178 -7.88 3.07 -4.82
N PHE A 179 -8.73 2.86 -3.83
CA PHE A 179 -8.58 3.44 -2.48
C PHE A 179 -7.79 2.53 -1.55
N ALA A 180 -6.57 2.19 -1.93
CA ALA A 180 -5.65 1.44 -1.10
C ALA A 180 -4.22 2.00 -1.24
N CYS A 181 -3.51 2.14 -0.13
CA CYS A 181 -2.14 2.68 -0.10
C CYS A 181 -1.13 1.93 -1.00
N PRO A 182 -1.21 0.59 -1.21
CA PRO A 182 -0.33 -0.09 -2.15
C PRO A 182 -0.90 -0.20 -3.58
N THR A 183 -1.96 0.55 -3.91
CA THR A 183 -2.48 0.55 -5.29
C THR A 183 -1.42 1.07 -6.26
N PRO A 184 -1.10 0.35 -7.36
CA PRO A 184 -0.20 0.84 -8.38
C PRO A 184 -0.61 2.21 -8.93
N ARG A 185 0.33 3.15 -8.95
CA ARG A 185 0.11 4.50 -9.47
C ARG A 185 1.01 4.84 -10.64
N LEU A 186 2.13 4.12 -10.76
CA LEU A 186 3.14 4.38 -11.78
C LEU A 186 3.66 3.06 -12.34
N ILE A 187 3.51 2.86 -13.65
CA ILE A 187 4.16 1.78 -14.38
C ILE A 187 5.49 2.31 -14.92
N VAL A 188 6.58 1.63 -14.61
CA VAL A 188 7.93 1.99 -15.07
C VAL A 188 8.40 0.96 -16.08
N GLN A 189 8.63 1.38 -17.30
CA GLN A 189 9.00 0.52 -18.41
C GLN A 189 10.31 0.98 -19.05
N TRP A 190 11.01 0.05 -19.70
CA TRP A 190 12.17 0.39 -20.50
C TRP A 190 11.73 1.05 -21.81
N GLY A 191 12.25 2.25 -22.11
CA GLY A 191 11.89 3.00 -23.31
C GLY A 191 12.12 2.24 -24.63
N LYS A 192 13.14 1.37 -24.67
CA LYS A 192 13.49 0.52 -25.83
C LYS A 192 12.72 -0.81 -25.91
N TRP A 193 11.83 -1.12 -24.94
CA TRP A 193 11.12 -2.40 -24.97
C TRP A 193 10.01 -2.39 -26.03
N HIS A 194 10.12 -3.29 -27.00
CA HIS A 194 9.22 -3.36 -28.15
C HIS A 194 7.76 -3.71 -27.82
N LEU A 195 7.47 -4.22 -26.61
CA LEU A 195 6.11 -4.55 -26.16
C LEU A 195 5.52 -3.49 -25.22
N ARG A 196 6.23 -2.38 -24.96
CA ARG A 196 5.77 -1.29 -24.08
C ARG A 196 4.38 -0.79 -24.46
N GLU A 197 4.20 -0.37 -25.72
CA GLU A 197 2.93 0.14 -26.21
C GLU A 197 1.83 -0.94 -26.26
N ALA A 198 2.19 -2.19 -26.56
CA ALA A 198 1.25 -3.31 -26.54
C ALA A 198 0.71 -3.58 -25.10
N LEU A 199 1.56 -3.46 -24.08
CA LEU A 199 1.14 -3.58 -22.69
C LEU A 199 0.23 -2.41 -22.29
N ASN A 200 0.59 -1.16 -22.64
CA ASN A 200 -0.22 0.02 -22.35
C ASN A 200 -1.61 -0.08 -23.00
N GLN A 201 -1.66 -0.49 -24.27
CA GLN A 201 -2.93 -0.72 -24.96
C GLN A 201 -3.76 -1.79 -24.30
N ALA A 202 -3.16 -2.94 -23.94
CA ALA A 202 -3.87 -4.05 -23.31
C ALA A 202 -4.43 -3.67 -21.93
N ILE A 203 -3.73 -2.83 -21.16
CA ILE A 203 -4.24 -2.27 -19.89
C ILE A 203 -5.49 -1.41 -20.14
N GLY A 204 -5.46 -0.53 -21.16
CA GLY A 204 -6.61 0.27 -21.56
C GLY A 204 -7.82 -0.58 -21.99
N GLU A 205 -7.58 -1.68 -22.73
CA GLU A 205 -8.64 -2.62 -23.14
C GLU A 205 -9.31 -3.28 -21.92
N VAL A 206 -8.53 -3.62 -20.88
CA VAL A 206 -9.09 -4.12 -19.62
C VAL A 206 -9.93 -3.06 -18.94
N PHE A 207 -9.46 -1.82 -18.83
CA PHE A 207 -10.22 -0.72 -18.22
C PHE A 207 -11.53 -0.45 -18.97
N ALA A 208 -11.52 -0.52 -20.30
CA ALA A 208 -12.74 -0.40 -21.11
C ALA A 208 -13.76 -1.53 -20.85
N SER A 209 -13.30 -2.68 -20.35
CA SER A 209 -14.14 -3.86 -20.09
C SER A 209 -14.65 -3.92 -18.63
N VAL A 210 -14.13 -3.08 -17.73
CA VAL A 210 -14.49 -3.07 -16.30
C VAL A 210 -15.38 -1.89 -16.00
N SER A 211 -16.54 -2.14 -15.39
CA SER A 211 -17.45 -1.07 -14.96
C SER A 211 -16.78 -0.17 -13.93
N CYS A 212 -16.99 1.14 -14.06
CA CYS A 212 -16.55 2.12 -13.06
C CYS A 212 -17.19 1.83 -11.69
N ARG A 213 -16.57 2.33 -10.66
CA ARG A 213 -17.03 2.13 -9.28
C ARG A 213 -17.23 3.46 -8.58
N ASN A 214 -18.09 3.46 -7.57
CA ASN A 214 -18.32 4.63 -6.74
C ASN A 214 -17.00 5.12 -6.11
N ALA A 215 -16.72 6.40 -6.29
CA ALA A 215 -15.60 7.10 -5.68
C ALA A 215 -15.97 7.57 -4.26
N TYR A 216 -16.14 6.61 -3.35
CA TYR A 216 -16.68 6.84 -2.01
C TYR A 216 -15.74 7.58 -1.07
N TYR A 217 -14.44 7.64 -1.37
CA TYR A 217 -13.46 8.25 -0.48
C TYR A 217 -13.46 9.78 -0.64
N PRO A 218 -13.50 10.54 0.46
CA PRO A 218 -13.55 12.00 0.39
C PRO A 218 -12.36 12.60 -0.36
N GLY A 219 -12.63 13.60 -1.21
CA GLY A 219 -11.61 14.31 -1.98
C GLY A 219 -11.18 13.65 -3.30
N SER A 220 -11.64 12.42 -3.59
CA SER A 220 -11.21 11.65 -4.76
C SER A 220 -11.54 12.31 -6.10
N HIS A 221 -12.68 13.00 -6.22
CA HIS A 221 -13.03 13.74 -7.44
C HIS A 221 -12.12 14.94 -7.67
N ALA A 222 -11.83 15.72 -6.62
CA ALA A 222 -10.99 16.90 -6.72
C ALA A 222 -9.54 16.53 -7.08
N ILE A 223 -8.99 15.47 -6.47
CA ILE A 223 -7.63 15.02 -6.82
C ILE A 223 -7.58 14.45 -8.25
N HIS A 224 -8.59 13.69 -8.67
CA HIS A 224 -8.67 13.19 -10.04
C HIS A 224 -8.69 14.34 -11.05
N GLU A 225 -9.47 15.40 -10.81
CA GLU A 225 -9.54 16.60 -11.66
C GLU A 225 -8.19 17.31 -11.77
N GLN A 226 -7.41 17.39 -10.69
CA GLN A 226 -6.06 17.97 -10.72
C GLN A 226 -5.15 17.20 -11.67
N PHE A 227 -5.19 15.86 -11.64
CA PHE A 227 -4.36 15.03 -12.52
C PHE A 227 -4.76 15.16 -13.99
N ILE A 228 -6.05 15.11 -14.33
CA ILE A 228 -6.48 15.24 -15.73
C ILE A 228 -6.33 16.66 -16.26
N THR A 229 -6.31 17.67 -15.40
CA THR A 229 -5.99 19.06 -15.78
C THR A 229 -4.51 19.21 -16.10
N ALA A 230 -3.63 18.57 -15.31
CA ALA A 230 -2.19 18.56 -15.58
C ALA A 230 -1.83 17.68 -16.80
N HIS A 231 -2.62 16.65 -17.08
CA HIS A 231 -2.41 15.66 -18.13
C HIS A 231 -3.64 15.53 -19.06
N PRO A 232 -3.89 16.50 -19.95
CA PRO A 232 -5.05 16.44 -20.85
C PRO A 232 -5.01 15.27 -21.85
N GLU A 233 -3.83 14.63 -22.04
CA GLU A 233 -3.66 13.40 -22.82
C GLU A 233 -4.15 12.14 -22.10
N ALA A 234 -4.58 12.23 -20.84
CA ALA A 234 -5.08 11.12 -20.05
C ALA A 234 -6.23 10.39 -20.74
N LYS A 235 -6.11 9.07 -20.84
CA LYS A 235 -7.14 8.21 -21.40
C LYS A 235 -8.11 7.78 -20.30
N GLN A 236 -9.38 8.10 -20.47
CA GLN A 236 -10.42 7.78 -19.50
C GLN A 236 -11.36 6.71 -20.07
N TYR A 237 -11.65 5.69 -19.27
CA TYR A 237 -12.47 4.53 -19.63
C TYR A 237 -13.67 4.43 -18.71
N GLY A 238 -14.87 4.40 -19.29
CA GLY A 238 -16.12 4.48 -18.55
C GLY A 238 -16.40 5.93 -18.13
N GLY A 239 -17.19 6.14 -17.09
CA GLY A 239 -17.44 7.49 -16.60
C GLY A 239 -18.84 7.74 -16.06
N GLU A 240 -19.72 6.76 -16.06
CA GLU A 240 -21.10 6.87 -15.57
C GLU A 240 -21.45 5.66 -14.70
N PRO A 241 -22.24 5.74 -13.68
CA PRO A 241 -23.13 6.84 -13.28
C PRO A 241 -22.49 7.91 -12.38
N GLU A 242 -23.28 8.95 -12.04
CA GLU A 242 -22.87 10.01 -11.09
C GLU A 242 -22.25 9.45 -9.80
N GLY A 243 -21.20 10.09 -9.30
CA GLY A 243 -20.42 9.64 -8.14
C GLY A 243 -19.36 8.58 -8.45
N HIS A 244 -19.27 8.12 -9.70
CA HIS A 244 -18.21 7.22 -10.15
C HIS A 244 -17.08 8.01 -10.82
N LEU A 245 -15.85 7.50 -10.72
CA LEU A 245 -14.72 8.00 -11.49
C LEU A 245 -14.37 7.00 -12.60
N PRO A 246 -13.98 7.48 -13.79
CA PRO A 246 -13.46 6.62 -14.85
C PRO A 246 -12.15 5.95 -14.41
N TRP A 247 -11.86 4.78 -14.99
CA TRP A 247 -10.49 4.25 -14.92
C TRP A 247 -9.62 5.11 -15.82
N THR A 248 -8.61 5.74 -15.23
CA THR A 248 -7.79 6.72 -15.92
C THR A 248 -6.37 6.22 -16.08
N PHE A 249 -5.84 6.33 -17.31
CA PHE A 249 -4.47 5.97 -17.65
C PHE A 249 -3.75 7.17 -18.28
N ILE A 250 -2.65 7.59 -17.67
CA ILE A 250 -1.78 8.67 -18.18
C ILE A 250 -0.51 8.03 -18.76
N PRO A 251 -0.39 7.87 -20.09
CA PRO A 251 0.78 7.26 -20.70
C PRO A 251 1.91 8.26 -20.93
N GLY A 252 3.15 7.79 -20.92
CA GLY A 252 4.31 8.50 -21.43
C GLY A 252 4.72 9.75 -20.66
N VAL A 253 4.51 9.79 -19.34
CA VAL A 253 4.95 10.90 -18.50
C VAL A 253 6.48 11.03 -18.56
N ASP A 254 6.99 12.23 -18.83
CA ASP A 254 8.42 12.48 -18.98
C ASP A 254 9.16 12.37 -17.62
N PRO A 255 10.04 11.39 -17.42
CA PRO A 255 10.76 11.21 -16.16
C PRO A 255 11.74 12.34 -15.84
N LYS A 256 12.08 13.18 -16.81
CA LYS A 256 12.95 14.35 -16.60
C LYS A 256 12.22 15.50 -15.90
N ASN A 257 10.90 15.52 -15.96
CA ASN A 257 10.08 16.47 -15.20
C ASN A 257 9.80 15.90 -13.78
N SER A 258 10.80 15.85 -12.93
CA SER A 258 10.69 15.28 -11.58
C SER A 258 9.65 15.99 -10.69
N GLY A 259 9.27 17.23 -11.02
CA GLY A 259 8.20 17.98 -10.32
C GLY A 259 6.78 17.67 -10.77
N ASP A 260 6.60 16.73 -11.69
CA ASP A 260 5.28 16.33 -12.18
C ASP A 260 4.40 15.77 -11.06
N ILE A 261 3.11 16.13 -11.10
CA ILE A 261 2.13 15.66 -10.08
C ILE A 261 2.08 14.15 -9.99
N VAL A 262 2.33 13.43 -11.08
CA VAL A 262 2.36 11.96 -11.16
C VAL A 262 3.47 11.37 -10.27
N PHE A 263 4.58 12.08 -10.11
CA PHE A 263 5.71 11.62 -9.30
C PHE A 263 5.69 12.16 -7.87
N GLN A 264 4.93 13.23 -7.60
CA GLN A 264 4.96 13.93 -6.32
C GLN A 264 3.70 13.77 -5.47
N THR A 265 2.60 13.25 -6.05
CA THR A 265 1.31 13.18 -5.37
C THR A 265 0.64 11.83 -5.57
N GLU A 266 0.23 11.18 -4.48
CA GLU A 266 -0.62 10.00 -4.56
C GLU A 266 -2.04 10.41 -5.00
N PRO A 267 -2.55 9.90 -6.13
CA PRO A 267 -3.89 10.26 -6.60
C PRO A 267 -5.02 9.69 -5.73
N PHE A 268 -4.77 8.63 -4.96
CA PHE A 268 -5.74 7.90 -4.13
C PHE A 268 -7.14 7.81 -4.75
N CYS A 269 -7.20 7.41 -6.03
CA CYS A 269 -8.42 7.22 -6.82
C CYS A 269 -8.17 6.22 -7.97
N SER A 270 -9.07 6.17 -8.96
CA SER A 270 -9.05 5.24 -10.09
C SER A 270 -8.05 5.63 -11.20
N LEU A 271 -6.82 6.00 -10.85
CA LEU A 271 -5.82 6.54 -11.77
C LEU A 271 -4.48 5.83 -11.65
N ILE A 272 -3.86 5.52 -12.79
CA ILE A 272 -2.50 5.01 -12.92
C ILE A 272 -1.80 5.70 -14.09
N SER A 273 -0.49 5.90 -13.97
CA SER A 273 0.34 6.53 -14.97
C SER A 273 1.43 5.59 -15.48
N GLU A 274 2.08 5.94 -16.55
CA GLU A 274 3.22 5.19 -17.09
C GLU A 274 4.34 6.15 -17.49
N THR A 275 5.57 5.74 -17.22
CA THR A 275 6.79 6.43 -17.63
C THR A 275 7.81 5.47 -18.23
N ALA A 276 8.67 6.00 -19.11
CA ALA A 276 9.73 5.25 -19.75
C ALA A 276 11.09 5.68 -19.22
N ILE A 277 11.87 4.72 -18.71
CA ILE A 277 13.24 4.96 -18.27
C ILE A 277 14.22 4.43 -19.33
N GLU A 278 15.27 5.20 -19.58
CA GLU A 278 16.32 4.87 -20.53
C GLU A 278 17.35 3.91 -19.93
N GLY A 279 18.10 3.26 -20.81
CA GLY A 279 19.25 2.37 -20.52
C GLY A 279 19.69 1.70 -21.81
N ASP A 280 20.93 1.29 -21.90
CA ASP A 280 21.45 0.56 -23.07
C ASP A 280 21.22 -0.96 -22.92
N THR A 281 21.21 -1.46 -21.69
CA THR A 281 20.89 -2.85 -21.34
C THR A 281 19.73 -2.92 -20.35
N VAL A 282 19.16 -4.11 -20.16
CA VAL A 282 18.11 -4.34 -19.15
C VAL A 282 18.62 -4.07 -17.73
N ALA A 283 19.88 -4.42 -17.45
CA ALA A 283 20.49 -4.16 -16.15
C ALA A 283 20.66 -2.66 -15.88
N GLU A 284 21.07 -1.91 -16.89
CA GLU A 284 21.18 -0.45 -16.79
C GLU A 284 19.80 0.21 -16.63
N PHE A 285 18.79 -0.22 -17.41
CA PHE A 285 17.40 0.19 -17.20
C PHE A 285 16.96 -0.03 -15.75
N LEU A 286 17.20 -1.21 -15.19
CA LEU A 286 16.83 -1.52 -13.81
C LEU A 286 17.52 -0.61 -12.81
N SER A 287 18.82 -0.38 -12.97
CA SER A 287 19.60 0.54 -12.13
C SER A 287 19.04 1.97 -12.21
N ASN A 288 18.79 2.47 -13.43
CA ASN A 288 18.24 3.81 -13.64
C ASN A 288 16.82 3.94 -13.11
N ALA A 289 15.99 2.90 -13.25
CA ALA A 289 14.64 2.86 -12.68
C ALA A 289 14.66 2.91 -11.14
N VAL A 290 15.57 2.18 -10.50
CA VAL A 290 15.75 2.22 -9.05
C VAL A 290 16.19 3.61 -8.57
N SER A 291 17.19 4.21 -9.22
CA SER A 291 17.63 5.57 -8.88
C SER A 291 16.50 6.58 -9.06
N PHE A 292 15.79 6.53 -10.18
CA PHE A 292 14.64 7.40 -10.45
C PHE A 292 13.56 7.26 -9.35
N LEU A 293 13.21 6.04 -8.99
CA LEU A 293 12.18 5.77 -7.99
C LEU A 293 12.57 6.22 -6.58
N ASN A 294 13.82 5.99 -6.18
CA ASN A 294 14.31 6.38 -4.86
C ASN A 294 14.48 7.90 -4.71
N GLU A 295 14.76 8.62 -5.80
CA GLU A 295 15.14 10.04 -5.76
C GLU A 295 14.02 10.98 -6.20
N ASN A 296 13.14 10.55 -7.10
CA ASN A 296 12.18 11.42 -7.77
C ASN A 296 10.70 11.06 -7.54
N VAL A 297 10.41 9.90 -6.97
CA VAL A 297 9.02 9.45 -6.78
C VAL A 297 8.68 9.42 -5.30
N TRP A 298 7.64 10.15 -4.92
CA TRP A 298 7.19 10.25 -3.54
C TRP A 298 6.66 8.92 -2.99
N GLY A 299 7.10 8.59 -1.77
CA GLY A 299 6.63 7.45 -1.00
C GLY A 299 7.61 6.27 -0.98
N THR A 300 7.61 5.57 0.15
CA THR A 300 8.55 4.49 0.48
C THR A 300 7.86 3.23 1.03
N LEU A 301 6.52 3.09 0.80
CA LEU A 301 5.74 1.98 1.36
C LEU A 301 5.93 0.69 0.57
N ALA A 302 5.54 0.70 -0.70
CA ALA A 302 5.43 -0.52 -1.48
C ALA A 302 5.79 -0.33 -2.95
N ALA A 303 6.43 -1.34 -3.55
CA ALA A 303 6.73 -1.43 -4.97
C ALA A 303 6.44 -2.85 -5.48
N SER A 304 6.17 -2.98 -6.78
CA SER A 304 6.06 -4.27 -7.45
C SER A 304 7.06 -4.38 -8.60
N ILE A 305 7.59 -5.57 -8.84
CA ILE A 305 8.41 -5.89 -10.03
C ILE A 305 7.72 -7.01 -10.78
N VAL A 306 7.46 -6.82 -12.07
CA VAL A 306 6.90 -7.85 -12.94
C VAL A 306 8.03 -8.38 -13.82
N VAL A 307 8.39 -9.65 -13.64
CA VAL A 307 9.49 -10.28 -14.38
C VAL A 307 9.10 -11.67 -14.87
N HIS A 308 9.34 -11.91 -16.18
CA HIS A 308 9.06 -13.21 -16.79
C HIS A 308 10.14 -14.25 -16.39
N PRO A 309 9.76 -15.50 -16.10
CA PRO A 309 10.72 -16.54 -15.70
C PRO A 309 11.82 -16.83 -16.74
N ARG A 310 11.54 -16.60 -18.03
CA ARG A 310 12.56 -16.75 -19.08
C ARG A 310 13.62 -15.66 -18.98
N SER A 311 13.23 -14.42 -18.68
CA SER A 311 14.19 -13.32 -18.49
C SER A 311 15.14 -13.59 -17.32
N MET A 312 14.66 -14.24 -16.25
CA MET A 312 15.47 -14.64 -15.09
C MET A 312 16.49 -15.77 -15.38
N ARG A 313 16.48 -16.37 -16.59
CA ARG A 313 17.52 -17.31 -17.02
C ARG A 313 18.77 -16.62 -17.51
N ASP A 314 18.67 -15.38 -17.93
CA ASP A 314 19.80 -14.52 -18.23
C ASP A 314 20.43 -14.05 -16.92
N PRO A 315 21.73 -14.38 -16.68
CA PRO A 315 22.41 -13.98 -15.45
C PRO A 315 22.48 -12.46 -15.23
N GLU A 316 22.59 -11.67 -16.30
CA GLU A 316 22.65 -10.21 -16.22
C GLU A 316 21.28 -9.65 -15.73
N VAL A 317 20.18 -10.12 -16.33
CA VAL A 317 18.84 -9.73 -15.92
C VAL A 317 18.54 -10.18 -14.49
N LYS A 318 18.91 -11.42 -14.16
CA LYS A 318 18.71 -11.97 -12.80
C LYS A 318 19.45 -11.12 -11.76
N ASN A 319 20.73 -10.85 -11.98
CA ASN A 319 21.53 -10.03 -11.07
C ASN A 319 20.96 -8.60 -10.98
N GLY A 320 20.52 -8.02 -12.11
CA GLY A 320 19.88 -6.71 -12.13
C GLY A 320 18.58 -6.66 -11.31
N VAL A 321 17.75 -7.69 -11.37
CA VAL A 321 16.52 -7.79 -10.56
C VAL A 321 16.85 -7.97 -9.07
N GLU A 322 17.82 -8.84 -8.74
CA GLU A 322 18.25 -9.06 -7.35
C GLU A 322 18.85 -7.78 -6.75
N GLN A 323 19.63 -7.04 -7.54
CA GLN A 323 20.18 -5.74 -7.13
C GLN A 323 19.07 -4.70 -6.98
N ALA A 324 18.10 -4.64 -7.91
CA ALA A 324 16.96 -3.74 -7.79
C ALA A 324 16.15 -4.01 -6.51
N VAL A 325 15.93 -5.27 -6.15
CA VAL A 325 15.28 -5.65 -4.88
C VAL A 325 16.09 -5.17 -3.67
N ALA A 326 17.42 -5.26 -3.74
CA ALA A 326 18.30 -4.80 -2.66
C ALA A 326 18.26 -3.28 -2.51
N ASP A 327 18.32 -2.53 -3.61
CA ASP A 327 18.52 -1.08 -3.62
C ASP A 327 17.24 -0.25 -3.53
N LEU A 328 16.09 -0.80 -3.94
CA LEU A 328 14.80 -0.10 -3.81
C LEU A 328 14.51 0.25 -2.33
N GLN A 329 14.25 1.51 -2.06
CA GLN A 329 13.93 2.03 -0.74
C GLN A 329 12.41 2.01 -0.45
N TYR A 330 11.85 0.80 -0.53
CA TYR A 330 10.44 0.52 -0.23
C TYR A 330 10.34 -0.56 0.84
N GLY A 331 9.44 -0.38 1.81
CA GLY A 331 9.26 -1.34 2.90
C GLY A 331 8.68 -2.69 2.46
N ILE A 332 7.96 -2.71 1.33
CA ILE A 332 7.44 -3.92 0.70
C ILE A 332 7.84 -3.97 -0.78
N ILE A 333 8.45 -5.07 -1.21
CA ILE A 333 8.73 -5.34 -2.61
C ILE A 333 8.05 -6.65 -3.00
N SER A 334 7.13 -6.60 -3.96
CA SER A 334 6.41 -7.78 -4.44
C SER A 334 6.81 -8.13 -5.86
N ILE A 335 7.33 -9.34 -6.07
CA ILE A 335 7.70 -9.84 -7.38
C ILE A 335 6.51 -10.61 -7.95
N ASN A 336 6.03 -10.16 -9.11
CA ASN A 336 4.90 -10.75 -9.84
C ASN A 336 3.61 -10.79 -9.03
N GLN A 337 3.41 -9.86 -8.09
CA GLN A 337 2.20 -9.83 -7.26
C GLN A 337 1.83 -8.41 -6.85
N TYR A 338 0.55 -8.23 -6.54
CA TYR A 338 0.04 -7.05 -5.88
C TYR A 338 0.66 -6.89 -4.49
N ALA A 339 1.25 -5.75 -4.22
CA ALA A 339 1.96 -5.51 -2.95
C ALA A 339 1.06 -5.70 -1.72
N ALA A 340 -0.25 -5.39 -1.83
CA ALA A 340 -1.21 -5.59 -0.74
C ALA A 340 -1.34 -7.05 -0.27
N ILE A 341 -0.98 -8.04 -1.09
CA ILE A 341 -1.02 -9.45 -0.69
C ILE A 341 -0.02 -9.72 0.44
N SER A 342 1.09 -9.00 0.49
CA SER A 342 2.06 -9.10 1.60
C SER A 342 1.39 -8.84 2.95
N TYR A 343 0.49 -7.85 3.06
CA TYR A 343 -0.26 -7.59 4.28
C TYR A 343 -1.05 -8.83 4.76
N SER A 344 -1.58 -9.62 3.82
CA SER A 344 -2.42 -10.77 4.12
C SER A 344 -1.65 -12.04 4.54
N THR A 345 -0.33 -12.07 4.35
CA THR A 345 0.49 -13.27 4.65
C THR A 345 0.70 -13.47 6.14
N GLY A 346 0.66 -12.40 6.94
CA GLY A 346 0.98 -12.43 8.38
C GLY A 346 2.46 -12.68 8.71
N THR A 347 3.27 -13.05 7.75
CA THR A 347 4.71 -13.33 7.91
C THR A 347 5.63 -12.22 7.43
N THR A 348 5.07 -11.25 6.71
CA THR A 348 5.77 -10.05 6.25
C THR A 348 5.44 -8.88 7.18
N THR A 349 6.41 -8.03 7.42
CA THR A 349 6.17 -6.73 8.06
C THR A 349 5.52 -5.78 7.04
N TRP A 350 4.74 -4.82 7.53
CA TRP A 350 4.09 -3.81 6.71
C TRP A 350 4.44 -2.42 7.25
N GLY A 351 4.95 -1.55 6.40
CA GLY A 351 5.32 -0.18 6.74
C GLY A 351 6.26 0.41 5.71
N SER A 352 6.62 1.67 5.88
CA SER A 352 7.57 2.38 5.02
C SER A 352 9.00 1.84 5.17
N TYR A 353 9.83 2.09 4.15
CA TYR A 353 11.27 1.93 4.30
C TYR A 353 11.79 2.85 5.41
N PRO A 354 12.69 2.38 6.29
CA PRO A 354 13.18 3.21 7.40
C PRO A 354 14.06 4.36 6.93
N GLY A 355 14.07 5.45 7.71
CA GLY A 355 14.90 6.62 7.45
C GLY A 355 14.12 7.91 7.23
N ASN A 356 12.79 7.84 7.08
CA ASN A 356 11.96 9.02 6.97
C ASN A 356 11.96 9.83 8.29
N ASP A 357 11.94 11.14 8.20
CA ASP A 357 11.82 12.02 9.36
C ASP A 357 10.50 12.84 9.32
N PRO A 358 10.10 13.48 10.44
CA PRO A 358 8.85 14.23 10.48
C PRO A 358 8.71 15.33 9.43
N SER A 359 9.80 15.98 9.01
CA SER A 359 9.76 17.04 8.00
C SER A 359 9.65 16.52 6.58
N ASP A 360 10.09 15.25 6.36
CA ASP A 360 9.90 14.50 5.12
C ASP A 360 9.41 13.08 5.43
N ILE A 361 8.15 13.00 5.81
CA ILE A 361 7.57 11.77 6.36
C ILE A 361 7.33 10.68 5.31
N GLN A 362 7.33 11.02 4.04
CA GLN A 362 7.10 10.06 2.96
C GLN A 362 5.88 9.15 3.25
N SER A 363 6.06 7.84 3.22
CA SER A 363 5.01 6.86 3.55
C SER A 363 4.90 6.53 5.04
N GLY A 364 5.51 7.30 5.92
CA GLY A 364 5.40 7.14 7.37
C GLY A 364 6.65 6.62 8.06
N GLN A 365 6.49 6.22 9.32
CA GLN A 365 7.54 5.67 10.19
C GLN A 365 7.03 4.47 10.96
N GLY A 366 7.89 3.45 11.11
CA GLY A 366 7.57 2.22 11.81
C GLY A 366 6.91 1.18 10.90
N VAL A 367 6.50 0.10 11.52
CA VAL A 367 5.85 -1.03 10.85
C VAL A 367 4.64 -1.50 11.64
N THR A 368 3.71 -2.12 10.95
CA THR A 368 2.62 -2.91 11.53
C THR A 368 2.68 -4.34 10.98
N ASN A 369 1.72 -5.17 11.32
CA ASN A 369 1.58 -6.54 10.79
C ASN A 369 2.85 -7.41 10.99
N ASN A 370 3.69 -7.09 11.96
CA ASN A 370 4.92 -7.79 12.27
C ASN A 370 4.65 -8.95 13.27
N TYR A 371 3.88 -9.95 12.86
CA TYR A 371 3.48 -11.05 13.76
C TYR A 371 4.63 -11.98 14.19
N LEU A 372 5.75 -11.96 13.45
CA LEU A 372 6.97 -12.63 13.87
C LEU A 372 7.82 -11.78 14.82
N MET A 373 7.35 -10.57 15.15
CA MET A 373 7.95 -9.65 16.13
C MET A 373 9.43 -9.35 15.88
N PHE A 374 9.83 -9.23 14.62
CA PHE A 374 11.22 -8.85 14.28
C PHE A 374 11.54 -7.46 14.83
N ALA A 375 12.71 -7.31 15.42
CA ALA A 375 13.25 -6.00 15.75
C ALA A 375 13.78 -5.32 14.48
N GLN A 376 13.47 -4.05 14.29
CA GLN A 376 14.00 -3.19 13.23
C GLN A 376 13.97 -3.79 11.80
N PRO A 377 12.82 -4.28 11.32
CA PRO A 377 12.72 -4.78 9.95
C PRO A 377 12.96 -3.63 8.96
N GLN A 378 13.75 -3.87 7.92
CA GLN A 378 14.02 -2.88 6.88
C GLN A 378 12.98 -2.95 5.76
N LYS A 379 12.80 -4.15 5.20
CA LYS A 379 11.83 -4.42 4.14
C LYS A 379 11.41 -5.88 4.12
N SER A 380 10.25 -6.14 3.52
CA SER A 380 9.76 -7.47 3.22
C SER A 380 9.74 -7.70 1.70
N VAL A 381 10.15 -8.88 1.26
CA VAL A 381 10.15 -9.27 -0.16
C VAL A 381 9.28 -10.49 -0.36
N LEU A 382 8.29 -10.38 -1.24
CA LEU A 382 7.38 -11.46 -1.60
C LEU A 382 7.62 -11.90 -3.04
N TRP A 383 8.04 -13.15 -3.25
CA TRP A 383 8.20 -13.76 -4.56
C TRP A 383 7.02 -14.65 -4.91
N THR A 384 6.40 -14.41 -6.07
CA THR A 384 5.31 -15.26 -6.58
C THR A 384 5.52 -15.63 -8.05
N PRO A 385 4.82 -16.65 -8.56
CA PRO A 385 4.86 -16.99 -9.97
C PRO A 385 4.39 -15.83 -10.87
N PHE A 386 5.00 -15.70 -12.04
CA PHE A 386 4.63 -14.70 -13.06
C PHE A 386 3.18 -14.82 -13.51
N SER A 387 2.71 -16.04 -13.69
CA SER A 387 1.33 -16.35 -14.02
C SER A 387 0.75 -17.35 -13.01
N ILE A 388 -0.50 -17.13 -12.65
CA ILE A 388 -1.32 -18.07 -11.91
C ILE A 388 -2.45 -18.53 -12.82
N PRO A 389 -2.83 -19.81 -12.79
CA PRO A 389 -3.86 -20.33 -13.67
C PRO A 389 -5.21 -19.63 -13.54
N PHE A 390 -5.47 -19.09 -12.36
CA PHE A 390 -6.71 -18.43 -12.03
C PHE A 390 -6.53 -17.41 -10.89
N ASP A 391 -7.02 -16.20 -11.11
CA ASP A 391 -7.11 -15.17 -10.06
C ASP A 391 -8.59 -14.93 -9.70
N PRO A 392 -9.04 -15.39 -8.51
CA PRO A 392 -10.43 -15.20 -8.09
C PRO A 392 -10.82 -13.73 -7.89
N PHE A 393 -9.84 -12.83 -7.76
CA PHE A 393 -10.04 -11.39 -7.60
C PHE A 393 -9.82 -10.60 -8.88
N SER A 394 -9.61 -11.28 -10.01
CA SER A 394 -9.47 -10.63 -11.32
C SER A 394 -10.56 -9.60 -11.56
N ALA A 395 -10.19 -8.45 -12.12
CA ALA A 395 -11.09 -7.35 -12.45
C ALA A 395 -12.27 -7.80 -13.35
N LEU A 396 -12.06 -8.82 -14.18
CA LEU A 396 -13.08 -9.38 -15.05
C LEU A 396 -13.95 -10.46 -14.38
N ASN A 397 -13.61 -10.91 -13.17
CA ASN A 397 -14.39 -11.91 -12.46
C ASN A 397 -15.66 -11.29 -11.85
N LYS A 398 -16.80 -11.45 -12.51
CA LYS A 398 -18.11 -10.97 -12.05
C LYS A 398 -18.58 -11.62 -10.74
N ARG A 399 -17.94 -12.70 -10.28
CA ARG A 399 -18.26 -13.47 -9.07
C ARG A 399 -17.24 -13.30 -7.94
N ALA A 400 -16.32 -12.37 -8.04
CA ALA A 400 -15.30 -12.13 -7.00
C ALA A 400 -15.92 -11.90 -5.61
N ALA A 401 -17.05 -11.20 -5.54
CA ALA A 401 -17.78 -10.98 -4.28
C ALA A 401 -18.38 -12.28 -3.69
N GLU A 402 -18.90 -13.18 -4.54
CA GLU A 402 -19.42 -14.49 -4.12
C GLU A 402 -18.29 -15.37 -3.60
N PHE A 403 -17.16 -15.40 -4.32
CA PHE A 403 -15.95 -16.08 -3.87
C PHE A 403 -15.48 -15.56 -2.51
N GLY A 404 -15.36 -14.24 -2.36
CA GLY A 404 -14.94 -13.61 -1.12
C GLY A 404 -15.85 -13.97 0.08
N LYS A 405 -17.17 -13.94 -0.10
CA LYS A 405 -18.14 -14.36 0.92
C LYS A 405 -17.96 -15.82 1.34
N LYS A 406 -17.78 -16.73 0.37
CA LYS A 406 -17.59 -18.15 0.63
C LYS A 406 -16.25 -18.42 1.33
N ALA A 407 -15.18 -17.75 0.91
CA ALA A 407 -13.86 -17.85 1.52
C ALA A 407 -13.88 -17.34 2.97
N ALA A 408 -14.51 -16.19 3.23
CA ALA A 408 -14.72 -15.68 4.59
C ALA A 408 -15.55 -16.66 5.45
N GLY A 409 -16.61 -17.22 4.88
CA GLY A 409 -17.43 -18.24 5.55
C GLY A 409 -16.65 -19.51 5.90
N LEU A 410 -15.63 -19.90 5.13
CA LEU A 410 -14.74 -21.01 5.49
C LEU A 410 -13.83 -20.65 6.65
N LYS A 411 -13.28 -19.43 6.67
CA LYS A 411 -12.43 -18.96 7.79
C LYS A 411 -13.19 -18.87 9.12
N THR A 412 -14.45 -18.42 9.09
CA THR A 412 -15.28 -18.27 10.30
C THR A 412 -15.80 -19.59 10.84
N LYS A 413 -16.10 -20.55 9.99
CA LYS A 413 -16.53 -21.90 10.37
C LYS A 413 -15.85 -22.91 9.45
N GLN A 414 -14.73 -23.43 9.90
CA GLN A 414 -13.95 -24.42 9.16
C GLN A 414 -14.79 -25.66 8.88
N SER A 415 -14.96 -26.00 7.61
CA SER A 415 -15.67 -27.21 7.16
C SER A 415 -15.21 -27.59 5.76
N PHE A 416 -14.70 -28.78 5.59
CA PHE A 416 -14.29 -29.33 4.29
C PHE A 416 -15.42 -29.31 3.24
N TRP A 417 -16.68 -29.43 3.68
CA TRP A 417 -17.86 -29.41 2.80
C TRP A 417 -18.11 -28.04 2.14
N LYS A 418 -17.47 -26.97 2.57
CA LYS A 418 -17.54 -25.65 1.95
C LYS A 418 -16.57 -25.50 0.76
N ILE A 419 -15.51 -26.30 0.71
CA ILE A 419 -14.46 -26.22 -0.30
C ILE A 419 -14.99 -26.42 -1.72
N PRO A 420 -15.83 -27.46 -2.03
CA PRO A 420 -16.40 -27.62 -3.37
C PRO A 420 -17.19 -26.39 -3.85
N GLY A 421 -17.93 -25.73 -2.96
CA GLY A 421 -18.70 -24.53 -3.29
C GLY A 421 -17.81 -23.31 -3.60
N ILE A 422 -16.62 -23.25 -2.98
CA ILE A 422 -15.61 -22.24 -3.27
C ILE A 422 -15.01 -22.52 -4.66
N TYR A 423 -14.55 -23.73 -4.92
CA TYR A 423 -14.03 -24.13 -6.21
C TYR A 423 -15.04 -23.91 -7.35
N TRP A 424 -16.30 -24.22 -7.12
CA TRP A 424 -17.36 -24.02 -8.10
C TRP A 424 -17.60 -22.53 -8.43
N SER A 425 -17.45 -21.62 -7.46
CA SER A 425 -17.54 -20.18 -7.71
C SER A 425 -16.34 -19.66 -8.50
N VAL A 426 -15.22 -20.37 -8.45
CA VAL A 426 -13.98 -20.10 -9.19
C VAL A 426 -14.11 -20.56 -10.65
N LEU A 427 -14.60 -21.79 -10.89
CA LEU A 427 -14.68 -22.38 -12.23
C LEU A 427 -15.76 -21.76 -13.12
N ARG A 428 -16.72 -21.03 -12.55
CA ARG A 428 -17.83 -20.37 -13.28
C ARG A 428 -17.63 -18.87 -13.49
N SER A 429 -16.46 -18.35 -13.16
CA SER A 429 -16.10 -16.93 -13.30
C SER A 429 -15.58 -16.60 -14.69
#